data_1dd41a9640deb66c06992e1a07735e03
#
_entry.id   1dd41a9640deb66c06992e1a07735e03
#
_cell.length_a   1.000
_cell.length_b   1.000
_cell.length_c   1.000
_cell.angle_alpha   90.00
_cell.angle_beta   90.00
_cell.angle_gamma   90.00
#
_symmetry.space_group_name_H-M   'P 1'
#
loop_
_entity.id
_entity.type
_entity.pdbx_description
1 polymer ?
#
loop_
_entity_poly.entity_id
_entity_poly.type
_entity_poly.pdbx_seq_one_letter_code
_entity_poly.pdbx_strand_id
1 'polypeptide(L)'
;MEIEPEYPLRRHGMTEEEFYAYADEDCPWQFLGGELVREPVSEHHEDLFAFLLTLLYGYLGERGGGEVRGSRYAMRLDPKWSPEPDLLVVLSERRRFMGPQRLEGPADLVIEIASPGRLDLRKKLPRYHQARLPEIWIVDPYARSIRVDLLEAGGAYRTRTHTAGPLHSAVLPGFWIDVGWLWQDPLPAPLSCLSQILA
;
A
#
# COMPACT_ATOMS: atom_id res chain seq x y z
N MET A 1 -15.82 -15.15 30.22
CA MET A 1 -14.49 -14.58 30.04
C MET A 1 -14.19 -14.70 28.53
N GLU A 2 -14.57 -13.68 27.77
CA GLU A 2 -14.24 -13.61 26.36
C GLU A 2 -12.74 -13.42 26.25
N ILE A 3 -12.07 -14.35 25.59
CA ILE A 3 -10.66 -14.23 25.25
C ILE A 3 -10.62 -13.29 24.06
N GLU A 4 -10.17 -12.04 24.27
CA GLU A 4 -9.86 -11.15 23.15
C GLU A 4 -8.81 -11.83 22.27
N PRO A 5 -9.05 -11.95 20.96
CA PRO A 5 -8.06 -12.52 20.06
C PRO A 5 -6.79 -11.65 20.07
N GLU A 6 -5.66 -12.29 20.24
CA GLU A 6 -4.35 -11.63 20.14
C GLU A 6 -4.09 -11.25 18.68
N TYR A 7 -4.06 -9.97 18.38
CA TYR A 7 -3.74 -9.46 17.04
C TYR A 7 -2.24 -9.14 16.92
N PRO A 8 -1.64 -9.39 15.74
CA PRO A 8 -2.22 -9.99 14.53
C PRO A 8 -2.47 -11.49 14.69
N LEU A 9 -3.59 -11.97 14.15
CA LEU A 9 -3.85 -13.40 14.05
C LEU A 9 -2.86 -14.03 13.06
N ARG A 10 -2.28 -15.19 13.42
CA ARG A 10 -1.28 -15.88 12.62
C ARG A 10 -1.59 -17.37 12.48
N ARG A 11 -1.32 -17.92 11.29
CA ARG A 11 -1.28 -19.37 11.05
C ARG A 11 0.04 -19.71 10.39
N HIS A 12 0.69 -20.76 10.84
CA HIS A 12 2.01 -21.19 10.38
C HIS A 12 1.93 -22.45 9.51
N GLY A 13 2.94 -22.64 8.66
CA GLY A 13 3.18 -23.90 7.95
C GLY A 13 2.34 -24.10 6.69
N MET A 14 1.82 -23.04 6.08
CA MET A 14 1.12 -23.09 4.81
C MET A 14 2.08 -22.88 3.64
N THR A 15 1.89 -23.62 2.57
CA THR A 15 2.57 -23.38 1.29
C THR A 15 1.87 -22.28 0.50
N GLU A 16 2.55 -21.71 -0.50
CA GLU A 16 1.94 -20.73 -1.40
C GLU A 16 0.75 -21.31 -2.16
N GLU A 17 0.85 -22.57 -2.61
CA GLU A 17 -0.22 -23.25 -3.33
C GLU A 17 -1.46 -23.46 -2.45
N GLU A 18 -1.27 -23.88 -1.20
CA GLU A 18 -2.35 -23.99 -0.23
C GLU A 18 -2.98 -22.63 0.08
N PHE A 19 -2.17 -21.57 0.18
CA PHE A 19 -2.68 -20.21 0.38
C PHE A 19 -3.60 -19.79 -0.76
N TYR A 20 -3.16 -19.87 -2.02
CA TYR A 20 -3.99 -19.44 -3.15
C TYR A 20 -5.17 -20.37 -3.43
N ALA A 21 -5.11 -21.64 -3.03
CA ALA A 21 -6.25 -22.54 -3.06
C ALA A 21 -7.31 -22.20 -1.98
N TYR A 22 -6.85 -21.64 -0.85
CA TYR A 22 -7.71 -21.23 0.26
C TYR A 22 -8.20 -19.78 0.12
N ALA A 23 -7.39 -18.90 -0.48
CA ALA A 23 -7.68 -17.50 -0.67
C ALA A 23 -8.73 -17.32 -1.77
N ASP A 24 -9.98 -17.27 -1.38
CA ASP A 24 -11.09 -16.78 -2.20
C ASP A 24 -11.16 -15.24 -2.18
N GLU A 25 -12.15 -14.67 -2.86
CA GLU A 25 -12.34 -13.22 -2.97
C GLU A 25 -12.54 -12.53 -1.61
N ASP A 26 -12.92 -13.29 -0.58
CA ASP A 26 -13.19 -12.81 0.78
C ASP A 26 -12.08 -13.14 1.79
N CYS A 27 -10.97 -13.69 1.33
CA CYS A 27 -9.87 -14.10 2.22
C CYS A 27 -9.21 -12.85 2.87
N PRO A 28 -9.31 -12.66 4.19
CA PRO A 28 -8.76 -11.50 4.88
C PRO A 28 -7.31 -11.69 5.33
N TRP A 29 -6.60 -12.66 4.76
CA TRP A 29 -5.26 -13.05 5.19
C TRP A 29 -4.21 -12.72 4.15
N GLN A 30 -3.08 -12.16 4.61
CA GLN A 30 -1.87 -11.97 3.81
C GLN A 30 -0.90 -13.13 4.01
N PHE A 31 -0.10 -13.45 3.01
CA PHE A 31 0.93 -14.48 3.09
C PHE A 31 2.31 -13.86 3.23
N LEU A 32 2.86 -13.90 4.45
CA LEU A 32 4.09 -13.22 4.83
C LEU A 32 5.10 -14.20 5.44
N GLY A 33 6.09 -14.61 4.67
CA GLY A 33 7.16 -15.52 5.12
C GLY A 33 6.69 -16.94 5.45
N GLY A 34 5.68 -17.46 4.75
CA GLY A 34 5.07 -18.75 5.03
C GLY A 34 4.05 -18.73 6.16
N GLU A 35 3.65 -17.54 6.60
CA GLU A 35 2.63 -17.35 7.64
C GLU A 35 1.42 -16.60 7.06
N LEU A 36 0.22 -16.99 7.48
CA LEU A 36 -0.98 -16.18 7.28
C LEU A 36 -1.06 -15.13 8.38
N VAL A 37 -1.21 -13.88 7.98
CA VAL A 37 -1.29 -12.74 8.90
C VAL A 37 -2.56 -11.96 8.59
N ARG A 38 -3.32 -11.62 9.63
CA ARG A 38 -4.47 -10.73 9.55
C ARG A 38 -4.33 -9.63 10.60
N GLU A 39 -4.51 -8.39 10.19
CA GLU A 39 -4.54 -7.23 11.08
C GLU A 39 -5.91 -6.58 11.09
N PRO A 40 -6.35 -6.05 12.24
CA PRO A 40 -7.55 -5.25 12.31
C PRO A 40 -7.31 -3.89 11.66
N VAL A 41 -8.33 -3.36 11.01
CA VAL A 41 -8.33 -2.00 10.47
C VAL A 41 -9.19 -1.09 11.37
N SER A 42 -8.79 0.18 11.50
CA SER A 42 -9.54 1.20 12.24
C SER A 42 -10.34 2.08 11.28
N GLU A 43 -11.39 2.75 11.78
CA GLU A 43 -12.16 3.73 11.01
C GLU A 43 -11.25 4.77 10.32
N HIS A 44 -10.34 5.36 11.08
CA HIS A 44 -9.39 6.35 10.55
C HIS A 44 -8.48 5.79 9.45
N HIS A 45 -8.08 4.51 9.52
CA HIS A 45 -7.34 3.83 8.45
C HIS A 45 -8.19 3.76 7.17
N GLU A 46 -9.46 3.36 7.30
CA GLU A 46 -10.39 3.26 6.18
C GLU A 46 -10.67 4.62 5.52
N ASP A 47 -10.78 5.69 6.31
CA ASP A 47 -10.94 7.05 5.80
C ASP A 47 -9.74 7.48 4.94
N LEU A 48 -8.53 7.28 5.44
CA LEU A 48 -7.29 7.58 4.71
C LEU A 48 -7.15 6.70 3.46
N PHE A 49 -7.49 5.42 3.58
CA PHE A 49 -7.50 4.50 2.44
C PHE A 49 -8.45 4.98 1.34
N ALA A 50 -9.71 5.24 1.69
CA ALA A 50 -10.72 5.70 0.74
C ALA A 50 -10.34 7.03 0.09
N PHE A 51 -9.79 7.97 0.87
CA PHE A 51 -9.31 9.25 0.40
C PHE A 51 -8.19 9.09 -0.64
N LEU A 52 -7.11 8.38 -0.30
CA LEU A 52 -5.96 8.16 -1.17
C LEU A 52 -6.33 7.34 -2.42
N LEU A 53 -7.17 6.30 -2.26
CA LEU A 53 -7.67 5.52 -3.39
C LEU A 53 -8.44 6.40 -4.37
N THR A 54 -9.30 7.28 -3.87
CA THR A 54 -10.09 8.20 -4.71
C THR A 54 -9.19 9.13 -5.52
N LEU A 55 -8.15 9.69 -4.89
CA LEU A 55 -7.20 10.58 -5.58
C LEU A 55 -6.42 9.83 -6.66
N LEU A 56 -5.87 8.65 -6.35
CA LEU A 56 -5.11 7.84 -7.31
C LEU A 56 -5.99 7.33 -8.45
N TYR A 57 -7.17 6.80 -8.13
CA TYR A 57 -8.10 6.27 -9.13
C TYR A 57 -8.58 7.37 -10.07
N GLY A 58 -8.96 8.53 -9.54
CA GLY A 58 -9.37 9.67 -10.33
C GLY A 58 -8.22 10.22 -11.18
N TYR A 59 -7.02 10.37 -10.60
CA TYR A 59 -5.85 10.84 -11.34
C TYR A 59 -5.50 9.91 -12.51
N LEU A 60 -5.39 8.61 -12.26
CA LEU A 60 -5.08 7.62 -13.30
C LEU A 60 -6.20 7.47 -14.34
N GLY A 61 -7.46 7.68 -13.94
CA GLY A 61 -8.59 7.71 -14.86
C GLY A 61 -8.51 8.87 -15.85
N GLU A 62 -8.09 10.06 -15.39
CA GLU A 62 -8.00 11.27 -16.23
C GLU A 62 -6.68 11.35 -17.03
N ARG A 63 -5.56 10.97 -16.43
CA ARG A 63 -4.23 11.10 -17.05
C ARG A 63 -3.74 9.80 -17.69
N GLY A 64 -4.32 8.67 -17.34
CA GLY A 64 -3.81 7.36 -17.74
C GLY A 64 -2.50 7.01 -17.03
N GLY A 65 -1.71 6.16 -17.67
CA GLY A 65 -0.35 5.83 -17.22
C GLY A 65 -0.23 4.63 -16.30
N GLY A 66 -1.35 4.10 -15.76
CA GLY A 66 -1.30 2.94 -14.88
C GLY A 66 -2.66 2.55 -14.32
N GLU A 67 -2.62 1.63 -13.37
CA GLU A 67 -3.78 1.18 -12.60
C GLU A 67 -3.46 1.16 -11.11
N VAL A 68 -4.43 1.55 -10.28
CA VAL A 68 -4.37 1.40 -8.82
C VAL A 68 -5.20 0.19 -8.39
N ARG A 69 -4.72 -0.53 -7.38
CA ARG A 69 -5.48 -1.53 -6.64
C ARG A 69 -5.37 -1.23 -5.15
N GLY A 70 -6.45 -1.48 -4.45
CA GLY A 70 -6.52 -1.41 -3.00
C GLY A 70 -6.49 -2.79 -2.38
N SER A 71 -6.80 -2.85 -1.09
CA SER A 71 -6.75 -4.01 -0.21
C SER A 71 -7.17 -5.33 -0.86
N ARG A 72 -6.54 -6.40 -0.44
CA ARG A 72 -6.75 -7.78 -0.90
C ARG A 72 -6.25 -8.10 -2.31
N TYR A 73 -5.54 -7.18 -2.96
CA TYR A 73 -4.85 -7.51 -4.19
C TYR A 73 -3.39 -7.80 -3.87
N ALA A 74 -3.05 -9.09 -3.81
CA ALA A 74 -1.74 -9.53 -3.40
C ALA A 74 -0.64 -9.11 -4.39
N MET A 75 0.53 -8.77 -3.85
CA MET A 75 1.75 -8.49 -4.61
C MET A 75 2.73 -9.65 -4.37
N ARG A 76 2.79 -10.60 -5.29
CA ARG A 76 3.65 -11.78 -5.17
C ARG A 76 5.10 -11.42 -5.43
N LEU A 77 5.89 -11.31 -4.38
CA LEU A 77 7.32 -10.99 -4.48
C LEU A 77 8.19 -12.24 -4.65
N ASP A 78 7.84 -13.31 -3.97
CA ASP A 78 8.48 -14.64 -4.07
C ASP A 78 7.53 -15.73 -3.52
N PRO A 79 7.88 -17.03 -3.61
CA PRO A 79 6.99 -18.13 -3.17
C PRO A 79 6.62 -18.16 -1.69
N LYS A 80 7.18 -17.28 -0.87
CA LYS A 80 6.85 -17.16 0.56
C LYS A 80 6.31 -15.77 0.93
N TRP A 81 6.26 -14.85 -0.04
CA TRP A 81 5.90 -13.46 0.22
C TRP A 81 4.92 -12.92 -0.81
N SER A 82 3.67 -12.88 -0.41
CA SER A 82 2.57 -12.27 -1.15
C SER A 82 1.84 -11.28 -0.24
N PRO A 83 2.48 -10.14 0.12
CA PRO A 83 1.85 -9.10 0.90
C PRO A 83 0.69 -8.47 0.12
N GLU A 84 -0.28 -7.96 0.87
CA GLU A 84 -1.36 -7.12 0.37
C GLU A 84 -1.13 -5.70 0.89
N PRO A 85 -0.54 -4.81 0.07
CA PRO A 85 -0.44 -3.40 0.44
C PRO A 85 -1.83 -2.75 0.53
N ASP A 86 -1.96 -1.70 1.34
CA ASP A 86 -3.21 -0.94 1.37
C ASP A 86 -3.53 -0.39 -0.01
N LEU A 87 -2.53 0.19 -0.69
CA LEU A 87 -2.65 0.63 -2.08
C LEU A 87 -1.39 0.25 -2.86
N LEU A 88 -1.56 -0.18 -4.10
CA LEU A 88 -0.48 -0.35 -5.05
C LEU A 88 -0.84 0.24 -6.42
N VAL A 89 0.16 0.78 -7.10
CA VAL A 89 0.04 1.26 -8.47
C VAL A 89 0.97 0.47 -9.37
N VAL A 90 0.43 0.07 -10.51
CA VAL A 90 1.16 -0.61 -11.59
C VAL A 90 1.10 0.25 -12.84
N LEU A 91 2.26 0.66 -13.35
CA LEU A 91 2.34 1.45 -14.58
C LEU A 91 1.92 0.63 -15.80
N SER A 92 1.43 1.30 -16.84
CA SER A 92 0.86 0.67 -18.04
C SER A 92 1.79 -0.33 -18.70
N GLU A 93 3.10 -0.09 -18.72
CA GLU A 93 4.12 -0.98 -19.30
C GLU A 93 4.19 -2.32 -18.57
N ARG A 94 3.77 -2.33 -17.31
CA ARG A 94 3.81 -3.51 -16.42
C ARG A 94 2.45 -4.17 -16.23
N ARG A 95 1.40 -3.65 -16.84
CA ARG A 95 0.03 -4.18 -16.79
C ARG A 95 -0.05 -5.69 -17.05
N ARG A 96 0.82 -6.20 -17.93
CA ARG A 96 0.88 -7.64 -18.27
C ARG A 96 1.18 -8.58 -17.10
N PHE A 97 1.72 -8.04 -15.99
CA PHE A 97 2.02 -8.81 -14.77
C PHE A 97 0.83 -8.85 -13.79
N MET A 98 -0.25 -8.15 -14.08
CA MET A 98 -1.47 -8.16 -13.27
C MET A 98 -2.34 -9.34 -13.66
N GLY A 99 -2.51 -10.29 -12.75
CA GLY A 99 -3.45 -11.41 -12.84
C GLY A 99 -4.80 -11.09 -12.21
N PRO A 100 -5.73 -12.04 -12.20
CA PRO A 100 -7.05 -11.85 -11.58
C PRO A 100 -6.99 -11.63 -10.07
N GLN A 101 -6.06 -12.31 -9.39
CA GLN A 101 -5.97 -12.32 -7.91
C GLN A 101 -4.74 -11.59 -7.38
N ARG A 102 -3.71 -11.39 -8.20
CA ARG A 102 -2.42 -10.86 -7.75
C ARG A 102 -1.60 -10.22 -8.86
N LEU A 103 -0.67 -9.37 -8.44
CA LEU A 103 0.44 -8.88 -9.25
C LEU A 103 1.62 -9.86 -9.16
N GLU A 104 2.18 -10.26 -10.28
CA GLU A 104 3.43 -11.05 -10.34
C GLU A 104 4.63 -10.09 -10.32
N GLY A 105 5.29 -10.01 -9.17
CA GLY A 105 6.42 -9.11 -8.92
C GLY A 105 6.05 -7.80 -8.22
N PRO A 106 7.02 -6.88 -8.04
CA PRO A 106 6.84 -5.64 -7.31
C PRO A 106 5.95 -4.63 -8.07
N ALA A 107 5.13 -3.87 -7.34
CA ALA A 107 4.43 -2.69 -7.86
C ALA A 107 5.40 -1.53 -8.13
N ASP A 108 4.94 -0.49 -8.82
CA ASP A 108 5.72 0.73 -9.09
C ASP A 108 5.64 1.72 -7.92
N LEU A 109 4.46 1.85 -7.30
CA LEU A 109 4.24 2.57 -6.05
C LEU A 109 3.46 1.69 -5.10
N VAL A 110 3.86 1.66 -3.84
CA VAL A 110 3.11 1.08 -2.73
C VAL A 110 2.85 2.15 -1.69
N ILE A 111 1.63 2.18 -1.16
CA ILE A 111 1.26 2.99 0.00
C ILE A 111 0.76 2.06 1.09
N GLU A 112 1.36 2.15 2.27
CA GLU A 112 0.94 1.48 3.50
C GLU A 112 0.48 2.54 4.51
N ILE A 113 -0.66 2.30 5.14
CA ILE A 113 -1.20 3.15 6.20
C ILE A 113 -0.92 2.47 7.52
N ALA A 114 -0.11 3.08 8.36
CA ALA A 114 0.37 2.46 9.58
C ALA A 114 -0.75 2.26 10.61
N SER A 115 -0.90 1.03 11.10
CA SER A 115 -1.76 0.65 12.22
C SER A 115 -0.99 0.66 13.55
N PRO A 116 -1.68 0.69 14.71
CA PRO A 116 -1.02 0.53 16.01
C PRO A 116 -0.22 -0.77 16.08
N GLY A 117 1.02 -0.69 16.55
CA GLY A 117 1.90 -1.85 16.65
C GLY A 117 2.78 -2.12 15.43
N ARG A 118 2.37 -1.79 14.22
CA ARG A 118 3.15 -1.85 12.96
C ARG A 118 3.90 -3.16 12.73
N LEU A 119 3.37 -4.29 13.17
CA LEU A 119 4.08 -5.57 13.10
C LEU A 119 4.26 -6.06 11.67
N ASP A 120 3.21 -5.92 10.83
CA ASP A 120 3.26 -6.29 9.42
C ASP A 120 4.23 -5.39 8.65
N LEU A 121 4.19 -4.08 8.88
CA LEU A 121 5.07 -3.11 8.23
C LEU A 121 6.55 -3.37 8.54
N ARG A 122 6.88 -3.79 9.77
CA ARG A 122 8.25 -4.20 10.13
C ARG A 122 8.72 -5.41 9.33
N LYS A 123 7.80 -6.31 8.96
CA LYS A 123 8.09 -7.47 8.12
C LYS A 123 8.10 -7.12 6.62
N LYS A 124 7.13 -6.32 6.16
CA LYS A 124 6.96 -5.96 4.75
C LYS A 124 8.08 -5.06 4.22
N LEU A 125 8.43 -4.00 4.94
CA LEU A 125 9.36 -2.98 4.43
C LEU A 125 10.73 -3.53 3.99
N PRO A 126 11.42 -4.41 4.76
CA PRO A 126 12.66 -5.02 4.30
C PRO A 126 12.49 -5.85 3.03
N ARG A 127 11.31 -6.48 2.85
CA ARG A 127 10.99 -7.26 1.65
C ARG A 127 10.70 -6.38 0.45
N TYR A 128 10.04 -5.25 0.66
CA TYR A 128 9.84 -4.24 -0.39
C TYR A 128 11.19 -3.71 -0.90
N HIS A 129 12.12 -3.41 0.01
CA HIS A 129 13.48 -3.02 -0.36
C HIS A 129 14.22 -4.14 -1.11
N GLN A 130 14.15 -5.37 -0.63
CA GLN A 130 14.77 -6.53 -1.30
C GLN A 130 14.19 -6.76 -2.70
N ALA A 131 12.88 -6.60 -2.87
CA ALA A 131 12.18 -6.70 -4.15
C ALA A 131 12.39 -5.46 -5.04
N ARG A 132 13.09 -4.42 -4.54
CA ARG A 132 13.45 -3.21 -5.28
C ARG A 132 12.23 -2.43 -5.78
N LEU A 133 11.21 -2.25 -4.92
CA LEU A 133 10.08 -1.39 -5.26
C LEU A 133 10.57 0.03 -5.57
N PRO A 134 10.15 0.63 -6.69
CA PRO A 134 10.62 1.96 -7.08
C PRO A 134 10.29 3.06 -6.08
N GLU A 135 9.06 3.06 -5.54
CA GLU A 135 8.60 4.06 -4.58
C GLU A 135 7.69 3.44 -3.52
N ILE A 136 7.92 3.78 -2.25
CA ILE A 136 7.15 3.29 -1.11
C ILE A 136 6.77 4.48 -0.24
N TRP A 137 5.47 4.64 0.04
CA TRP A 137 4.96 5.61 1.00
C TRP A 137 4.43 4.89 2.23
N ILE A 138 4.84 5.34 3.40
CA ILE A 138 4.32 4.89 4.69
C ILE A 138 3.64 6.08 5.34
N VAL A 139 2.31 6.06 5.31
CA VAL A 139 1.45 7.07 5.91
C VAL A 139 1.28 6.72 7.39
N ASP A 140 1.76 7.58 8.26
CA ASP A 140 1.65 7.41 9.71
C ASP A 140 0.70 8.45 10.29
N PRO A 141 -0.57 8.11 10.51
CA PRO A 141 -1.56 9.04 11.05
C PRO A 141 -1.26 9.45 12.50
N TYR A 142 -0.56 8.60 13.26
CA TYR A 142 -0.24 8.87 14.67
C TYR A 142 0.93 9.86 14.80
N ALA A 143 1.93 9.72 13.93
CA ALA A 143 3.05 10.66 13.84
C ALA A 143 2.77 11.84 12.91
N ARG A 144 1.59 11.87 12.23
CA ARG A 144 1.23 12.86 11.21
C ARG A 144 2.37 13.07 10.21
N SER A 145 2.84 12.00 9.63
CA SER A 145 3.97 12.02 8.70
C SER A 145 3.86 10.97 7.62
N ILE A 146 4.46 11.24 6.47
CA ILE A 146 4.65 10.26 5.39
C ILE A 146 6.14 10.03 5.23
N ARG A 147 6.58 8.80 5.46
CA ARG A 147 7.91 8.35 5.06
C ARG A 147 7.83 7.92 3.59
N VAL A 148 8.75 8.42 2.78
CA VAL A 148 8.94 8.04 1.37
C VAL A 148 10.30 7.40 1.22
N ASP A 149 10.31 6.16 0.75
CA ASP A 149 11.52 5.45 0.34
C ASP A 149 11.53 5.39 -1.19
N LEU A 150 12.49 6.05 -1.82
CA LEU A 150 12.66 6.10 -3.26
C LEU A 150 13.91 5.35 -3.67
N LEU A 151 13.77 4.37 -4.57
CA LEU A 151 14.88 3.59 -5.11
C LEU A 151 15.69 4.45 -6.09
N GLU A 152 16.96 4.66 -5.82
CA GLU A 152 17.87 5.38 -6.69
C GLU A 152 18.55 4.45 -7.72
N ALA A 153 19.09 5.03 -8.80
CA ALA A 153 19.73 4.29 -9.87
C ALA A 153 20.88 3.37 -9.39
N GLY A 154 21.55 3.74 -8.29
CA GLY A 154 22.58 2.94 -7.63
C GLY A 154 22.07 1.77 -6.81
N GLY A 155 20.73 1.61 -6.67
CA GLY A 155 20.10 0.53 -5.92
C GLY A 155 19.95 0.78 -4.42
N ALA A 156 20.38 1.91 -3.92
CA ALA A 156 20.13 2.37 -2.57
C ALA A 156 18.75 3.06 -2.49
N TYR A 157 18.15 3.06 -1.31
CA TYR A 157 16.94 3.83 -1.05
C TYR A 157 17.29 5.17 -0.43
N ARG A 158 16.74 6.24 -1.01
CA ARG A 158 16.72 7.55 -0.39
C ARG A 158 15.42 7.70 0.39
N THR A 159 15.56 7.83 1.70
CA THR A 159 14.41 8.00 2.61
C THR A 159 14.23 9.49 2.94
N ARG A 160 12.98 9.96 2.88
CA ARG A 160 12.57 11.28 3.37
C ARG A 160 11.28 11.16 4.17
N THR A 161 11.10 12.05 5.15
CA THR A 161 9.87 12.17 5.92
C THR A 161 9.24 13.53 5.66
N HIS A 162 7.96 13.53 5.35
CA HIS A 162 7.15 14.70 5.06
C HIS A 162 6.06 14.85 6.12
N THR A 163 5.88 16.04 6.67
CA THR A 163 4.86 16.33 7.70
C THR A 163 3.83 17.35 7.21
N ALA A 164 4.15 18.09 6.15
CA ALA A 164 3.27 19.11 5.54
C ALA A 164 3.74 19.44 4.13
N GLY A 165 2.88 20.13 3.38
CA GLY A 165 3.15 20.64 2.04
C GLY A 165 3.08 19.60 0.93
N PRO A 166 3.40 19.96 -0.31
CA PRO A 166 3.25 19.10 -1.45
C PRO A 166 4.26 17.95 -1.44
N LEU A 167 3.75 16.71 -1.61
CA LEU A 167 4.52 15.50 -1.84
C LEU A 167 4.22 15.01 -3.25
N HIS A 168 5.22 15.03 -4.11
CA HIS A 168 5.14 14.55 -5.49
C HIS A 168 5.60 13.09 -5.58
N SER A 169 4.86 12.26 -6.31
CA SER A 169 5.33 10.92 -6.66
C SER A 169 6.43 11.01 -7.72
N ALA A 170 7.46 10.19 -7.56
CA ALA A 170 8.53 10.06 -8.54
C ALA A 170 8.15 9.13 -9.70
N VAL A 171 7.26 8.16 -9.46
CA VAL A 171 6.84 7.15 -10.46
C VAL A 171 5.55 7.54 -11.19
N LEU A 172 4.76 8.47 -10.65
CA LEU A 172 3.54 9.01 -11.28
C LEU A 172 3.77 10.48 -11.63
N PRO A 173 4.27 10.80 -12.84
CA PRO A 173 4.56 12.17 -13.24
C PRO A 173 3.33 13.07 -13.14
N GLY A 174 3.41 14.13 -12.34
CA GLY A 174 2.31 15.08 -12.13
C GLY A 174 1.36 14.71 -10.96
N PHE A 175 1.43 13.51 -10.42
CA PHE A 175 0.67 13.18 -9.21
C PHE A 175 1.37 13.74 -7.96
N TRP A 176 0.58 14.43 -7.15
CA TRP A 176 1.03 14.96 -5.87
C TRP A 176 -0.12 15.02 -4.88
N ILE A 177 0.18 15.09 -3.60
CA ILE A 177 -0.78 15.38 -2.54
C ILE A 177 -0.21 16.47 -1.63
N ASP A 178 -1.06 17.29 -1.03
CA ASP A 178 -0.64 18.04 0.16
C ASP A 178 -0.75 17.11 1.36
N VAL A 179 0.39 16.88 2.01
CA VAL A 179 0.48 16.00 3.19
C VAL A 179 -0.44 16.48 4.31
N GLY A 180 -0.67 17.79 4.41
CA GLY A 180 -1.59 18.38 5.37
C GLY A 180 -3.05 17.99 5.19
N TRP A 181 -3.47 17.53 4.00
CA TRP A 181 -4.84 17.03 3.80
C TRP A 181 -5.15 15.82 4.67
N LEU A 182 -4.15 14.92 4.86
CA LEU A 182 -4.33 13.66 5.58
C LEU A 182 -4.49 13.83 7.10
N TRP A 183 -4.20 15.04 7.60
CA TRP A 183 -4.25 15.33 9.04
C TRP A 183 -5.44 16.19 9.45
N GLN A 184 -6.34 16.47 8.51
CA GLN A 184 -7.59 17.20 8.77
C GLN A 184 -8.65 16.24 9.32
N ASP A 185 -9.50 16.74 10.19
CA ASP A 185 -10.67 16.04 10.73
C ASP A 185 -11.89 16.97 10.68
N PRO A 186 -12.86 16.72 9.79
CA PRO A 186 -12.87 15.67 8.75
C PRO A 186 -11.85 15.91 7.64
N LEU A 187 -11.49 14.85 6.93
CA LEU A 187 -10.68 14.94 5.71
C LEU A 187 -11.33 15.87 4.69
N PRO A 188 -10.56 16.58 3.87
CA PRO A 188 -11.12 17.44 2.84
C PRO A 188 -11.85 16.62 1.77
N ALA A 189 -12.77 17.26 1.03
CA ALA A 189 -13.48 16.60 -0.05
C ALA A 189 -12.52 16.06 -1.12
N PRO A 190 -12.44 14.73 -1.36
CA PRO A 190 -11.43 14.14 -2.26
C PRO A 190 -11.49 14.70 -3.68
N LEU A 191 -12.69 14.96 -4.22
CA LEU A 191 -12.85 15.52 -5.57
C LEU A 191 -12.31 16.96 -5.68
N SER A 192 -12.40 17.75 -4.62
CA SER A 192 -11.80 19.09 -4.60
C SER A 192 -10.27 19.03 -4.58
N CYS A 193 -9.70 18.07 -3.85
CA CYS A 193 -8.26 17.81 -3.86
C CYS A 193 -7.80 17.30 -5.23
N LEU A 194 -8.53 16.35 -5.82
CA LEU A 194 -8.24 15.82 -7.16
C LEU A 194 -8.25 16.94 -8.22
N SER A 195 -9.21 17.85 -8.15
CA SER A 195 -9.25 19.01 -9.08
C SER A 195 -7.98 19.87 -8.98
N GLN A 196 -7.40 20.02 -7.80
CA GLN A 196 -6.12 20.75 -7.62
C GLN A 196 -4.93 19.95 -8.19
N ILE A 197 -4.94 18.62 -8.06
CA ILE A 197 -3.89 17.76 -8.62
C ILE A 197 -3.91 17.80 -10.16
N LEU A 198 -5.11 17.89 -10.75
CA LEU A 198 -5.31 17.88 -12.20
C LEU A 198 -5.10 19.24 -12.89
N ALA A 199 -5.11 20.33 -12.12
CA ALA A 199 -4.91 21.69 -12.63
C ALA A 199 -3.48 21.90 -13.15
#